data_6723f7fe886ab5a91537d27b6c92575d
#
_entry.id   6723f7fe886ab5a91537d27b6c92575d
#
_cell.length_a   1.000
_cell.length_b   1.000
_cell.length_c   1.000
_cell.angle_alpha   90.00
_cell.angle_beta   90.00
_cell.angle_gamma   90.00
#
_symmetry.space_group_name_H-M   'P 1'
#
loop_
_entity.id
_entity.type
_entity.pdbx_description
1 polymer ?
#
loop_
_entity_poly.entity_id
_entity_poly.type
_entity_poly.pdbx_seq_one_letter_code
_entity_poly.pdbx_strand_id
1 'polypeptide(L)'
;MALRVVIGLHFFTEGAAKQRDPKPYSAGFLGNAKGPLAPLYHNMVWDKDGYARLNKDATVDAFTRYRQDVANHYGFDAGQQKKADATLARFRKQINWFFSAWEPELNGFLKGVERVRANSEDAARSEVESLVEQSNTIASDVRSQKAPLLGIVDVMWSTYESQMNDIATLEQRRAGELELPRAGRRWLDSESIDVVIRWFDLIIGALLILGLFSRTAATAGAIFLLSVCLSQWPGSPGALPIWPQLIEMLGLWVLAALAAGNYAGLDFLIHAGRMRCCPPQQKASSE
;
A
#
# COMPACT_ATOMS: atom_id res chain seq x y z
N MET A 1 -5.59 9.47 -30.57
CA MET A 1 -6.83 9.48 -29.75
C MET A 1 -7.15 8.14 -29.14
N ALA A 2 -7.20 7.06 -29.89
CA ALA A 2 -7.52 5.71 -29.38
C ALA A 2 -6.63 5.28 -28.21
N LEU A 3 -5.31 5.43 -28.32
CA LEU A 3 -4.36 5.08 -27.25
C LEU A 3 -4.69 5.80 -25.93
N ARG A 4 -5.03 7.09 -25.97
CA ARG A 4 -5.41 7.86 -24.77
C ARG A 4 -6.64 7.28 -24.09
N VAL A 5 -7.68 6.97 -24.88
CA VAL A 5 -8.95 6.42 -24.35
C VAL A 5 -8.74 5.01 -23.78
N VAL A 6 -7.96 4.17 -24.46
CA VAL A 6 -7.69 2.80 -23.99
C VAL A 6 -6.91 2.81 -22.67
N ILE A 7 -5.83 3.60 -22.59
CA ILE A 7 -5.08 3.72 -21.33
C ILE A 7 -5.95 4.36 -20.23
N GLY A 8 -6.73 5.39 -20.57
CA GLY A 8 -7.67 6.01 -19.65
C GLY A 8 -8.71 5.02 -19.10
N LEU A 9 -9.27 4.17 -19.95
CA LEU A 9 -10.20 3.11 -19.54
C LEU A 9 -9.53 2.07 -18.63
N HIS A 10 -8.28 1.69 -18.93
CA HIS A 10 -7.52 0.78 -18.09
C HIS A 10 -7.35 1.36 -16.67
N PHE A 11 -6.82 2.57 -16.53
CA PHE A 11 -6.69 3.23 -15.23
C PHE A 11 -8.04 3.35 -14.50
N PHE A 12 -9.09 3.77 -15.23
CA PHE A 12 -10.41 3.95 -14.63
C PHE A 12 -11.01 2.64 -14.12
N THR A 13 -10.91 1.56 -14.90
CA THR A 13 -11.42 0.24 -14.51
C THR A 13 -10.64 -0.35 -13.34
N GLU A 14 -9.31 -0.18 -13.30
CA GLU A 14 -8.46 -0.59 -12.19
C GLU A 14 -8.82 0.18 -10.90
N GLY A 15 -8.96 1.50 -10.99
CA GLY A 15 -9.39 2.32 -9.86
C GLY A 15 -10.79 1.94 -9.35
N ALA A 16 -11.74 1.70 -10.26
CA ALA A 16 -13.09 1.29 -9.93
C ALA A 16 -13.13 -0.12 -9.28
N ALA A 17 -12.31 -1.05 -9.75
CA ALA A 17 -12.18 -2.38 -9.15
C ALA A 17 -11.64 -2.30 -7.71
N LYS A 18 -10.57 -1.52 -7.50
CA LYS A 18 -9.98 -1.28 -6.18
C LYS A 18 -10.92 -0.54 -5.23
N GLN A 19 -11.85 0.26 -5.74
CA GLN A 19 -12.86 0.95 -4.93
C GLN A 19 -14.01 0.02 -4.50
N ARG A 20 -14.39 -0.95 -5.35
CA ARG A 20 -15.41 -1.96 -4.99
C ARG A 20 -14.93 -2.97 -3.97
N ASP A 21 -13.67 -3.36 -4.05
CA ASP A 21 -13.05 -4.36 -3.16
C ASP A 21 -11.74 -3.77 -2.60
N PRO A 22 -11.83 -3.00 -1.51
CA PRO A 22 -10.71 -2.26 -0.94
C PRO A 22 -9.75 -3.17 -0.16
N LYS A 23 -9.24 -4.23 -0.81
CA LYS A 23 -8.22 -5.10 -0.23
C LYS A 23 -6.84 -4.41 -0.23
N PRO A 24 -5.97 -4.75 0.73
CA PRO A 24 -4.59 -4.30 0.71
C PRO A 24 -3.84 -4.98 -0.44
N TYR A 25 -3.51 -4.22 -1.50
CA TYR A 25 -2.81 -4.73 -2.69
C TYR A 25 -1.35 -4.24 -2.78
N SER A 26 -1.05 -3.04 -2.28
CA SER A 26 0.30 -2.47 -2.39
C SER A 26 1.31 -3.16 -1.47
N ALA A 27 0.89 -3.64 -0.29
CA ALA A 27 1.78 -4.30 0.66
C ALA A 27 2.50 -5.52 0.05
N GLY A 28 1.77 -6.37 -0.70
CA GLY A 28 2.35 -7.51 -1.39
C GLY A 28 3.33 -7.11 -2.47
N PHE A 29 2.99 -6.10 -3.25
CA PHE A 29 3.81 -5.60 -4.35
C PHE A 29 5.09 -4.90 -3.82
N LEU A 30 4.93 -3.95 -2.90
CA LEU A 30 6.05 -3.21 -2.30
C LEU A 30 6.95 -4.13 -1.46
N GLY A 31 6.36 -5.09 -0.74
CA GLY A 31 7.11 -6.06 0.06
C GLY A 31 7.92 -7.07 -0.75
N ASN A 32 7.58 -7.28 -2.02
CA ASN A 32 8.30 -8.15 -2.95
C ASN A 32 9.15 -7.36 -3.97
N ALA A 33 9.37 -6.07 -3.75
CA ALA A 33 10.21 -5.25 -4.62
C ALA A 33 11.62 -5.84 -4.76
N LYS A 34 12.20 -5.72 -5.97
CA LYS A 34 13.51 -6.24 -6.35
C LYS A 34 14.37 -5.14 -7.00
N GLY A 35 15.67 -5.23 -6.79
CA GLY A 35 16.63 -4.30 -7.37
C GLY A 35 17.08 -3.21 -6.40
N PRO A 36 17.80 -2.19 -6.89
CA PRO A 36 18.49 -1.22 -6.05
C PRO A 36 17.57 -0.36 -5.18
N LEU A 37 16.31 -0.17 -5.60
CA LEU A 37 15.30 0.59 -4.85
C LEU A 37 14.43 -0.27 -3.94
N ALA A 38 14.64 -1.58 -3.91
CA ALA A 38 13.86 -2.49 -3.05
C ALA A 38 13.83 -2.08 -1.57
N PRO A 39 14.93 -1.64 -0.93
CA PRO A 39 14.89 -1.21 0.46
C PRO A 39 13.93 -0.03 0.71
N LEU A 40 13.82 0.91 -0.25
CA LEU A 40 12.88 2.02 -0.18
C LEU A 40 11.43 1.51 -0.15
N TYR A 41 11.07 0.62 -1.07
CA TYR A 41 9.72 0.04 -1.15
C TYR A 41 9.40 -0.85 0.05
N HIS A 42 10.37 -1.64 0.51
CA HIS A 42 10.21 -2.48 1.71
C HIS A 42 9.89 -1.64 2.96
N ASN A 43 10.51 -0.46 3.08
CA ASN A 43 10.26 0.45 4.20
C ASN A 43 8.86 1.11 4.18
N MET A 44 8.14 1.03 3.06
CA MET A 44 6.74 1.49 2.94
C MET A 44 5.74 0.43 3.42
N VAL A 45 6.17 -0.80 3.66
CA VAL A 45 5.30 -1.86 4.20
C VAL A 45 5.48 -1.92 5.71
N TRP A 46 4.40 -1.63 6.44
CA TRP A 46 4.42 -1.76 7.88
C TRP A 46 4.67 -3.22 8.27
N ASP A 47 5.63 -3.39 9.17
CA ASP A 47 5.99 -4.69 9.76
C ASP A 47 6.14 -5.82 8.72
N LYS A 48 6.84 -5.52 7.62
CA LYS A 48 7.06 -6.47 6.52
C LYS A 48 7.52 -7.85 7.00
N ASP A 49 8.40 -7.87 7.99
CA ASP A 49 9.02 -9.09 8.49
C ASP A 49 8.31 -9.68 9.73
N GLY A 50 7.27 -9.03 10.24
CA GLY A 50 6.45 -9.52 11.34
C GLY A 50 7.00 -9.26 12.74
N TYR A 51 8.11 -8.56 12.87
CA TYR A 51 8.74 -8.33 14.20
C TYR A 51 7.88 -7.54 15.18
N ALA A 52 7.10 -6.55 14.69
CA ALA A 52 6.24 -5.76 15.56
C ALA A 52 5.03 -6.57 16.04
N ARG A 53 4.38 -7.32 15.13
CA ARG A 53 3.23 -8.17 15.44
C ARG A 53 3.61 -9.37 16.29
N LEU A 54 4.79 -9.93 16.09
CA LEU A 54 5.29 -11.09 16.86
C LEU A 54 6.07 -10.68 18.11
N ASN A 55 5.96 -9.43 18.54
CA ASN A 55 6.45 -8.97 19.82
C ASN A 55 5.32 -9.01 20.85
N LYS A 56 5.38 -10.03 21.72
CA LYS A 56 4.36 -10.27 22.76
C LYS A 56 4.18 -9.07 23.69
N ASP A 57 5.28 -8.55 24.23
CA ASP A 57 5.23 -7.47 25.22
C ASP A 57 4.73 -6.17 24.60
N ALA A 58 5.19 -5.83 23.40
CA ALA A 58 4.70 -4.67 22.67
C ALA A 58 3.20 -4.78 22.36
N THR A 59 2.69 -5.97 22.02
CA THR A 59 1.26 -6.21 21.80
C THR A 59 0.44 -6.01 23.08
N VAL A 60 0.89 -6.57 24.22
CA VAL A 60 0.22 -6.39 25.51
C VAL A 60 0.20 -4.94 25.94
N ASP A 61 1.29 -4.21 25.73
CA ASP A 61 1.39 -2.78 26.03
C ASP A 61 0.49 -1.94 25.13
N ALA A 62 0.42 -2.26 23.84
CA ALA A 62 -0.49 -1.59 22.91
C ALA A 62 -1.95 -1.78 23.32
N PHE A 63 -2.35 -3.01 23.66
CA PHE A 63 -3.71 -3.31 24.11
C PHE A 63 -4.05 -2.60 25.42
N THR A 64 -3.08 -2.50 26.33
CA THR A 64 -3.28 -1.81 27.61
C THR A 64 -3.50 -0.32 27.42
N ARG A 65 -2.68 0.32 26.58
CA ARG A 65 -2.84 1.75 26.25
C ARG A 65 -4.17 2.01 25.53
N TYR A 66 -4.47 1.19 24.52
CA TYR A 66 -5.70 1.34 23.76
C TYR A 66 -6.96 1.22 24.64
N ARG A 67 -6.97 0.30 25.63
CA ARG A 67 -8.07 0.23 26.61
C ARG A 67 -8.28 1.58 27.31
N GLN A 68 -7.20 2.26 27.69
CA GLN A 68 -7.26 3.58 28.33
C GLN A 68 -7.78 4.64 27.35
N ASP A 69 -7.26 4.63 26.13
CA ASP A 69 -7.60 5.59 25.08
C ASP A 69 -9.08 5.49 24.72
N VAL A 70 -9.61 4.27 24.55
CA VAL A 70 -11.04 4.03 24.26
C VAL A 70 -11.92 4.49 25.41
N ALA A 71 -11.51 4.19 26.68
CA ALA A 71 -12.25 4.64 27.85
C ALA A 71 -12.33 6.17 27.97
N ASN A 72 -11.24 6.85 27.63
CA ASN A 72 -11.18 8.31 27.61
C ASN A 72 -11.97 8.90 26.44
N HIS A 73 -11.83 8.31 25.23
CA HIS A 73 -12.50 8.77 24.01
C HIS A 73 -14.01 8.77 24.14
N TYR A 74 -14.58 7.70 24.70
CA TYR A 74 -16.02 7.55 24.86
C TYR A 74 -16.55 8.03 26.23
N GLY A 75 -15.68 8.35 27.19
CA GLY A 75 -16.08 8.72 28.54
C GLY A 75 -16.76 7.55 29.27
N PHE A 76 -16.13 6.38 29.31
CA PHE A 76 -16.73 5.16 29.89
C PHE A 76 -17.13 5.35 31.36
N ASP A 77 -18.35 4.92 31.69
CA ASP A 77 -18.82 4.78 33.06
C ASP A 77 -18.15 3.60 33.78
N ALA A 78 -18.38 3.47 35.10
CA ALA A 78 -17.80 2.41 35.90
C ALA A 78 -18.15 0.99 35.43
N GLY A 79 -19.35 0.79 34.88
CA GLY A 79 -19.79 -0.48 34.31
C GLY A 79 -19.09 -0.81 33.00
N GLN A 80 -18.93 0.16 32.14
CA GLN A 80 -18.20 0.05 30.87
C GLN A 80 -16.70 -0.17 31.12
N GLN A 81 -16.10 0.52 32.07
CA GLN A 81 -14.70 0.32 32.46
C GLN A 81 -14.46 -1.12 32.94
N LYS A 82 -15.35 -1.69 33.77
CA LYS A 82 -15.26 -3.07 34.20
C LYS A 82 -15.34 -4.06 33.03
N LYS A 83 -16.18 -3.79 32.03
CA LYS A 83 -16.26 -4.61 30.80
C LYS A 83 -14.98 -4.51 29.99
N ALA A 84 -14.41 -3.31 29.86
CA ALA A 84 -13.15 -3.08 29.15
C ALA A 84 -11.97 -3.82 29.82
N ASP A 85 -11.90 -3.79 31.15
CA ASP A 85 -10.89 -4.53 31.91
C ASP A 85 -11.03 -6.05 31.74
N ALA A 86 -12.26 -6.56 31.76
CA ALA A 86 -12.52 -7.98 31.53
C ALA A 86 -12.13 -8.41 30.09
N THR A 87 -12.41 -7.54 29.09
CA THR A 87 -12.01 -7.77 27.70
C THR A 87 -10.47 -7.79 27.58
N LEU A 88 -9.78 -6.81 28.13
CA LEU A 88 -8.31 -6.78 28.16
C LEU A 88 -7.72 -8.02 28.82
N ALA A 89 -8.24 -8.44 29.98
CA ALA A 89 -7.77 -9.62 30.68
C ALA A 89 -7.92 -10.89 29.85
N ARG A 90 -9.03 -11.04 29.13
CA ARG A 90 -9.26 -12.16 28.22
C ARG A 90 -8.25 -12.18 27.07
N PHE A 91 -8.03 -11.05 26.39
CA PHE A 91 -7.08 -10.97 25.28
C PHE A 91 -5.63 -11.16 25.73
N ARG A 92 -5.24 -10.67 26.92
CA ARG A 92 -3.94 -11.01 27.53
C ARG A 92 -3.73 -12.52 27.69
N LYS A 93 -4.77 -13.25 28.09
CA LYS A 93 -4.69 -14.72 28.17
C LYS A 93 -4.55 -15.35 26.79
N GLN A 94 -5.28 -14.87 25.78
CA GLN A 94 -5.16 -15.37 24.41
C GLN A 94 -3.77 -15.10 23.82
N ILE A 95 -3.23 -13.89 23.99
CA ILE A 95 -1.87 -13.54 23.57
C ILE A 95 -0.85 -14.48 24.24
N ASN A 96 -0.92 -14.63 25.56
CA ASN A 96 -0.01 -15.51 26.30
C ASN A 96 -0.09 -16.95 25.80
N TRP A 97 -1.29 -17.45 25.58
CA TRP A 97 -1.50 -18.79 25.05
C TRP A 97 -0.91 -18.94 23.63
N PHE A 98 -1.19 -18.01 22.74
CA PHE A 98 -0.66 -18.04 21.37
C PHE A 98 0.87 -18.08 21.35
N PHE A 99 1.52 -17.17 22.05
CA PHE A 99 2.98 -17.10 22.08
C PHE A 99 3.64 -18.31 22.76
N SER A 100 2.96 -18.95 23.70
CA SER A 100 3.46 -20.19 24.33
C SER A 100 3.18 -21.43 23.48
N ALA A 101 1.99 -21.53 22.90
CA ALA A 101 1.60 -22.70 22.12
C ALA A 101 2.33 -22.79 20.76
N TRP A 102 2.67 -21.62 20.18
CA TRP A 102 3.33 -21.51 18.87
C TRP A 102 4.80 -21.08 18.98
N GLU A 103 5.40 -21.19 20.14
CA GLU A 103 6.79 -20.76 20.38
C GLU A 103 7.79 -21.42 19.41
N PRO A 104 7.76 -22.73 19.12
CA PRO A 104 8.68 -23.35 18.17
C PRO A 104 8.54 -22.81 16.75
N GLU A 105 7.31 -22.64 16.27
CA GLU A 105 6.99 -22.14 14.94
C GLU A 105 7.39 -20.65 14.79
N LEU A 106 7.11 -19.84 15.81
CA LEU A 106 7.48 -18.44 15.86
C LEU A 106 8.99 -18.25 15.84
N ASN A 107 9.72 -19.03 16.64
CA ASN A 107 11.18 -19.00 16.66
C ASN A 107 11.77 -19.49 15.33
N GLY A 108 11.18 -20.55 14.75
CA GLY A 108 11.55 -21.05 13.41
C GLY A 108 11.38 -20.00 12.34
N PHE A 109 10.23 -19.34 12.32
CA PHE A 109 9.91 -18.25 11.38
C PHE A 109 10.88 -17.08 11.52
N LEU A 110 11.09 -16.54 12.73
CA LEU A 110 11.98 -15.40 12.96
C LEU A 110 13.42 -15.70 12.57
N LYS A 111 13.95 -16.89 12.91
CA LYS A 111 15.27 -17.35 12.43
C LYS A 111 15.32 -17.47 10.91
N GLY A 112 14.23 -17.90 10.28
CA GLY A 112 14.08 -17.95 8.83
C GLY A 112 14.19 -16.56 8.21
N VAL A 113 13.49 -15.57 8.76
CA VAL A 113 13.56 -14.16 8.32
C VAL A 113 14.99 -13.61 8.43
N GLU A 114 15.67 -13.86 9.55
CA GLU A 114 17.07 -13.45 9.73
C GLU A 114 18.00 -14.09 8.69
N ARG A 115 17.80 -15.39 8.40
CA ARG A 115 18.59 -16.08 7.37
C ARG A 115 18.33 -15.53 5.97
N VAL A 116 17.08 -15.23 5.62
CA VAL A 116 16.74 -14.57 4.33
C VAL A 116 17.44 -13.24 4.21
N ARG A 117 17.42 -12.44 5.28
CA ARG A 117 18.11 -11.15 5.32
C ARG A 117 19.62 -11.30 5.16
N ALA A 118 20.25 -12.14 5.98
CA ALA A 118 21.68 -12.37 5.90
C ALA A 118 22.11 -12.88 4.51
N ASN A 119 21.33 -13.80 3.90
CA ASN A 119 21.61 -14.30 2.56
C ASN A 119 21.48 -13.21 1.48
N SER A 120 20.57 -12.23 1.65
CA SER A 120 20.40 -11.13 0.70
C SER A 120 21.49 -10.06 0.79
N GLU A 121 22.16 -9.95 1.94
CA GLU A 121 23.27 -9.04 2.19
C GLU A 121 24.64 -9.62 1.77
N ASP A 122 24.73 -10.92 1.53
CA ASP A 122 25.96 -11.63 1.16
C ASP A 122 26.13 -11.67 -0.37
N ALA A 123 26.96 -10.76 -0.91
CA ALA A 123 27.24 -10.68 -2.34
C ALA A 123 27.84 -11.97 -2.92
N ALA A 124 28.67 -12.69 -2.17
CA ALA A 124 29.29 -13.92 -2.64
C ALA A 124 28.26 -15.04 -2.92
N ARG A 125 27.13 -15.03 -2.21
CA ARG A 125 26.04 -15.99 -2.45
C ARG A 125 25.34 -15.75 -3.77
N SER A 126 25.29 -14.52 -4.26
CA SER A 126 24.65 -14.19 -5.55
C SER A 126 25.43 -14.68 -6.76
N GLU A 127 26.71 -15.00 -6.60
CA GLU A 127 27.59 -15.48 -7.67
C GLU A 127 27.54 -17.00 -7.85
N VAL A 128 26.98 -17.75 -6.88
CA VAL A 128 26.94 -19.21 -6.89
C VAL A 128 25.48 -19.68 -7.04
N GLU A 129 25.15 -20.26 -8.19
CA GLU A 129 23.78 -20.68 -8.56
C GLU A 129 23.10 -21.57 -7.52
N SER A 130 23.82 -22.56 -6.98
CA SER A 130 23.27 -23.46 -5.94
C SER A 130 22.95 -22.74 -4.63
N LEU A 131 23.69 -21.70 -4.27
CA LEU A 131 23.43 -20.88 -3.09
C LEU A 131 22.25 -19.91 -3.31
N VAL A 132 22.07 -19.43 -4.54
CA VAL A 132 20.90 -18.64 -4.95
C VAL A 132 19.63 -19.49 -4.83
N GLU A 133 19.65 -20.74 -5.35
CA GLU A 133 18.52 -21.67 -5.27
C GLU A 133 18.16 -22.01 -3.82
N GLN A 134 19.17 -22.30 -2.98
CA GLN A 134 18.97 -22.51 -1.54
C GLN A 134 18.36 -21.30 -0.86
N SER A 135 18.82 -20.10 -1.18
CA SER A 135 18.29 -18.84 -0.61
C SER A 135 16.84 -18.62 -1.03
N ASN A 136 16.50 -18.93 -2.28
CA ASN A 136 15.13 -18.85 -2.80
C ASN A 136 14.21 -19.86 -2.10
N THR A 137 14.67 -21.07 -1.83
CA THR A 137 13.91 -22.08 -1.10
C THR A 137 13.60 -21.61 0.32
N ILE A 138 14.62 -21.12 1.06
CA ILE A 138 14.42 -20.56 2.41
C ILE A 138 13.44 -19.39 2.38
N ALA A 139 13.57 -18.49 1.41
CA ALA A 139 12.65 -17.35 1.27
C ALA A 139 11.20 -17.78 0.97
N SER A 140 11.03 -18.85 0.19
CA SER A 140 9.73 -19.45 -0.09
C SER A 140 9.09 -20.05 1.16
N ASP A 141 9.86 -20.80 1.94
CA ASP A 141 9.41 -21.43 3.18
C ASP A 141 8.97 -20.38 4.20
N VAL A 142 9.80 -19.35 4.41
CA VAL A 142 9.45 -18.21 5.28
C VAL A 142 8.18 -17.51 4.82
N ARG A 143 8.02 -17.31 3.51
CA ARG A 143 6.82 -16.69 2.94
C ARG A 143 5.57 -17.53 3.18
N SER A 144 5.65 -18.86 3.06
CA SER A 144 4.53 -19.76 3.28
C SER A 144 4.07 -19.77 4.75
N GLN A 145 5.00 -19.65 5.70
CA GLN A 145 4.72 -19.61 7.13
C GLN A 145 4.20 -18.25 7.61
N LYS A 146 4.55 -17.18 6.90
CA LYS A 146 4.23 -15.80 7.30
C LYS A 146 2.73 -15.55 7.42
N ALA A 147 1.96 -15.85 6.37
CA ALA A 147 0.54 -15.52 6.32
C ALA A 147 -0.29 -16.20 7.43
N PRO A 148 -0.11 -17.51 7.73
CA PRO A 148 -0.81 -18.14 8.84
C PRO A 148 -0.48 -17.50 10.20
N LEU A 149 0.80 -17.28 10.51
CA LEU A 149 1.23 -16.76 11.80
C LEU A 149 0.79 -15.32 12.04
N LEU A 150 1.05 -14.43 11.07
CA LEU A 150 0.67 -13.02 11.18
C LEU A 150 -0.85 -12.83 11.10
N GLY A 151 -1.54 -13.67 10.31
CA GLY A 151 -3.00 -13.63 10.22
C GLY A 151 -3.71 -13.90 11.54
N ILE A 152 -3.19 -14.79 12.38
CA ILE A 152 -3.73 -15.03 13.73
C ILE A 152 -3.60 -13.76 14.58
N VAL A 153 -2.45 -13.12 14.54
CA VAL A 153 -2.20 -11.88 15.29
C VAL A 153 -3.08 -10.73 14.77
N ASP A 154 -3.19 -10.58 13.45
CA ASP A 154 -4.03 -9.55 12.82
C ASP A 154 -5.51 -9.71 13.21
N VAL A 155 -6.02 -10.95 13.24
CA VAL A 155 -7.37 -11.24 13.74
C VAL A 155 -7.53 -10.92 15.22
N MET A 156 -6.53 -11.22 16.06
CA MET A 156 -6.59 -10.84 17.47
C MET A 156 -6.65 -9.32 17.65
N TRP A 157 -5.86 -8.56 16.88
CA TRP A 157 -5.84 -7.10 16.96
C TRP A 157 -7.16 -6.49 16.49
N SER A 158 -7.67 -6.89 15.34
CA SER A 158 -8.95 -6.37 14.82
C SER A 158 -10.15 -6.76 15.69
N THR A 159 -10.15 -7.98 16.25
CA THR A 159 -11.20 -8.43 17.16
C THR A 159 -11.15 -7.67 18.50
N TYR A 160 -9.96 -7.41 19.03
CA TYR A 160 -9.80 -6.61 20.24
C TYR A 160 -10.30 -5.17 20.02
N GLU A 161 -9.90 -4.53 18.92
CA GLU A 161 -10.34 -3.20 18.52
C GLU A 161 -11.87 -3.11 18.43
N SER A 162 -12.48 -4.01 17.66
CA SER A 162 -13.94 -4.07 17.51
C SER A 162 -14.65 -4.25 18.85
N GLN A 163 -14.22 -5.23 19.68
CA GLN A 163 -14.86 -5.49 20.95
C GLN A 163 -14.69 -4.36 21.97
N MET A 164 -13.60 -3.61 21.91
CA MET A 164 -13.41 -2.43 22.77
C MET A 164 -14.33 -1.29 22.36
N ASN A 165 -14.48 -1.02 21.05
CA ASN A 165 -15.42 -0.02 20.53
C ASN A 165 -16.87 -0.43 20.77
N ASP A 166 -17.17 -1.74 20.78
CA ASP A 166 -18.52 -2.27 21.02
C ASP A 166 -19.03 -2.08 22.46
N ILE A 167 -18.15 -1.77 23.42
CA ILE A 167 -18.55 -1.41 24.78
C ILE A 167 -19.26 -0.06 24.82
N ALA A 168 -18.95 0.83 23.90
CA ALA A 168 -19.57 2.15 23.79
C ALA A 168 -21.04 2.06 23.39
N THR A 169 -21.88 2.96 23.92
CA THR A 169 -23.29 3.10 23.50
C THR A 169 -23.39 3.67 22.09
N LEU A 170 -24.55 3.55 21.45
CA LEU A 170 -24.79 4.13 20.12
C LEU A 170 -24.56 5.66 20.09
N GLU A 171 -24.84 6.34 21.20
CA GLU A 171 -24.61 7.80 21.30
C GLU A 171 -23.11 8.11 21.38
N GLN A 172 -22.37 7.35 22.20
CA GLN A 172 -20.91 7.51 22.31
C GLN A 172 -20.21 7.22 20.99
N ARG A 173 -20.66 6.23 20.22
CA ARG A 173 -20.09 5.90 18.89
C ARG A 173 -20.28 7.00 17.84
N ARG A 174 -21.13 7.99 18.06
CA ARG A 174 -21.23 9.16 17.18
C ARG A 174 -19.93 9.98 17.15
N ALA A 175 -19.07 9.83 18.15
CA ALA A 175 -17.73 10.43 18.15
C ALA A 175 -16.75 9.78 17.14
N GLY A 176 -17.17 8.68 16.50
CA GLY A 176 -16.34 7.86 15.60
C GLY A 176 -15.65 6.72 16.35
N GLU A 177 -15.37 5.63 15.63
CA GLU A 177 -14.60 4.51 16.19
C GLU A 177 -13.15 4.90 16.33
N LEU A 178 -12.53 4.47 17.42
CA LEU A 178 -11.11 4.70 17.67
C LEU A 178 -10.32 3.51 17.11
N GLU A 179 -9.38 3.79 16.22
CA GLU A 179 -8.48 2.76 15.68
C GLU A 179 -7.38 2.40 16.69
N LEU A 180 -7.02 1.12 16.74
CA LEU A 180 -5.92 0.62 17.55
C LEU A 180 -4.57 1.05 16.92
N PRO A 181 -3.78 1.92 17.59
CA PRO A 181 -2.52 2.39 17.03
C PRO A 181 -1.51 1.25 16.84
N ARG A 182 -0.99 1.15 15.63
CA ARG A 182 0.05 0.17 15.29
C ARG A 182 1.43 0.79 15.51
N ALA A 183 2.19 0.23 16.44
CA ALA A 183 3.52 0.74 16.80
C ALA A 183 4.46 0.73 15.59
N GLY A 184 5.18 1.83 15.37
CA GLY A 184 6.14 1.96 14.28
C GLY A 184 5.54 2.19 12.89
N ARG A 185 4.23 2.36 12.77
CA ARG A 185 3.56 2.73 11.51
C ARG A 185 4.02 4.11 11.04
N ARG A 186 4.31 4.23 9.76
CA ARG A 186 4.67 5.50 9.12
C ARG A 186 3.44 6.11 8.45
N TRP A 187 3.41 7.44 8.30
CA TRP A 187 2.33 8.15 7.61
C TRP A 187 2.21 7.77 6.12
N LEU A 188 3.34 7.40 5.49
CA LEU A 188 3.39 6.91 4.11
C LEU A 188 3.67 5.40 4.14
N ASP A 189 2.68 4.64 4.51
CA ASP A 189 2.70 3.18 4.46
C ASP A 189 1.81 2.60 3.36
N SER A 190 1.83 1.28 3.18
CA SER A 190 1.05 0.60 2.15
C SER A 190 -0.46 0.87 2.25
N GLU A 191 -1.03 1.02 3.44
CA GLU A 191 -2.46 1.30 3.61
C GLU A 191 -2.82 2.70 3.10
N SER A 192 -1.99 3.71 3.45
CA SER A 192 -2.16 5.08 2.93
C SER A 192 -1.96 5.14 1.42
N ILE A 193 -0.98 4.39 0.91
CA ILE A 193 -0.71 4.27 -0.53
C ILE A 193 -1.92 3.65 -1.25
N ASP A 194 -2.53 2.61 -0.69
CA ASP A 194 -3.72 1.96 -1.27
C ASP A 194 -4.89 2.93 -1.42
N VAL A 195 -5.11 3.82 -0.46
CA VAL A 195 -6.14 4.87 -0.56
C VAL A 195 -5.80 5.86 -1.67
N VAL A 196 -4.56 6.34 -1.71
CA VAL A 196 -4.11 7.33 -2.71
C VAL A 196 -4.19 6.74 -4.11
N ILE A 197 -3.72 5.51 -4.34
CA ILE A 197 -3.70 4.87 -5.67
C ILE A 197 -5.13 4.66 -6.20
N ARG A 198 -6.09 4.26 -5.35
CA ARG A 198 -7.49 4.09 -5.79
C ARG A 198 -8.07 5.35 -6.41
N TRP A 199 -7.89 6.49 -5.74
CA TRP A 199 -8.36 7.77 -6.24
C TRP A 199 -7.52 8.27 -7.41
N PHE A 200 -6.21 8.06 -7.37
CA PHE A 200 -5.29 8.41 -8.45
C PHE A 200 -5.70 7.73 -9.77
N ASP A 201 -5.90 6.41 -9.75
CA ASP A 201 -6.28 5.65 -10.93
C ASP A 201 -7.62 6.13 -11.51
N LEU A 202 -8.63 6.37 -10.66
CA LEU A 202 -9.92 6.89 -11.09
C LEU A 202 -9.80 8.28 -11.73
N ILE A 203 -9.07 9.19 -11.10
CA ILE A 203 -8.92 10.58 -11.56
C ILE A 203 -8.13 10.63 -12.87
N ILE A 204 -6.97 9.96 -12.91
CA ILE A 204 -6.14 9.92 -14.12
C ILE A 204 -6.92 9.27 -15.27
N GLY A 205 -7.59 8.15 -15.01
CA GLY A 205 -8.43 7.48 -16.00
C GLY A 205 -9.52 8.40 -16.57
N ALA A 206 -10.28 9.06 -15.70
CA ALA A 206 -11.33 10.00 -16.11
C ALA A 206 -10.76 11.18 -16.91
N LEU A 207 -9.66 11.79 -16.48
CA LEU A 207 -9.02 12.90 -17.18
C LEU A 207 -8.52 12.50 -18.58
N LEU A 208 -7.94 11.32 -18.71
CA LEU A 208 -7.49 10.79 -20.00
C LEU A 208 -8.66 10.47 -20.91
N ILE A 209 -9.75 9.85 -20.44
CA ILE A 209 -10.94 9.55 -21.24
C ILE A 209 -11.54 10.86 -21.77
N LEU A 210 -11.79 11.82 -20.90
CA LEU A 210 -12.38 13.12 -21.25
C LEU A 210 -11.43 13.98 -22.10
N GLY A 211 -10.13 13.73 -22.04
CA GLY A 211 -9.12 14.58 -22.69
C GLY A 211 -9.01 15.94 -22.03
N LEU A 212 -9.14 15.99 -20.70
CA LEU A 212 -9.01 17.18 -19.88
C LEU A 212 -7.68 17.13 -19.11
N PHE A 213 -6.90 18.21 -19.16
CA PHE A 213 -5.54 18.24 -18.62
C PHE A 213 -4.70 17.03 -19.05
N SER A 214 -4.93 16.58 -20.29
CA SER A 214 -4.43 15.28 -20.77
C SER A 214 -2.91 15.18 -20.74
N ARG A 215 -2.17 16.29 -20.91
CA ARG A 215 -0.70 16.31 -20.79
C ARG A 215 -0.24 16.05 -19.37
N THR A 216 -0.84 16.73 -18.39
CA THR A 216 -0.54 16.54 -16.95
C THR A 216 -0.96 15.16 -16.46
N ALA A 217 -2.14 14.70 -16.85
CA ALA A 217 -2.64 13.36 -16.48
C ALA A 217 -1.74 12.26 -17.05
N ALA A 218 -1.33 12.37 -18.33
CA ALA A 218 -0.41 11.41 -18.94
C ALA A 218 0.96 11.43 -18.29
N THR A 219 1.50 12.61 -17.95
CA THR A 219 2.78 12.71 -17.24
C THR A 219 2.71 12.10 -15.84
N ALA A 220 1.64 12.38 -15.08
CA ALA A 220 1.45 11.83 -13.75
C ALA A 220 1.30 10.29 -13.77
N GLY A 221 0.51 9.75 -14.71
CA GLY A 221 0.37 8.31 -14.93
C GLY A 221 1.69 7.65 -15.34
N ALA A 222 2.48 8.30 -16.21
CA ALA A 222 3.80 7.79 -16.62
C ALA A 222 4.78 7.73 -15.45
N ILE A 223 4.82 8.76 -14.58
CA ILE A 223 5.68 8.78 -13.38
C ILE A 223 5.24 7.68 -12.40
N PHE A 224 3.94 7.49 -12.22
CA PHE A 224 3.41 6.41 -11.39
C PHE A 224 3.84 5.04 -11.91
N LEU A 225 3.63 4.74 -13.20
CA LEU A 225 4.06 3.48 -13.80
C LEU A 225 5.59 3.31 -13.80
N LEU A 226 6.35 4.41 -13.90
CA LEU A 226 7.80 4.37 -13.72
C LEU A 226 8.15 3.86 -12.32
N SER A 227 7.49 4.35 -11.27
CA SER A 227 7.70 3.86 -9.91
C SER A 227 7.38 2.36 -9.77
N VAL A 228 6.33 1.89 -10.45
CA VAL A 228 5.98 0.46 -10.53
C VAL A 228 7.09 -0.33 -11.22
N CYS A 229 7.59 0.15 -12.34
CA CYS A 229 8.71 -0.50 -13.06
C CYS A 229 9.99 -0.56 -12.21
N LEU A 230 10.30 0.51 -11.48
CA LEU A 230 11.47 0.58 -10.60
C LEU A 230 11.37 -0.37 -9.38
N SER A 231 10.16 -0.73 -8.95
CA SER A 231 9.97 -1.68 -7.86
C SER A 231 10.29 -3.14 -8.26
N GLN A 232 10.26 -3.43 -9.55
CA GLN A 232 10.58 -4.73 -10.14
C GLN A 232 11.68 -4.54 -11.17
N TRP A 233 12.88 -4.18 -10.71
CA TRP A 233 13.99 -3.81 -11.60
C TRP A 233 14.30 -4.93 -12.60
N PRO A 234 14.27 -4.64 -13.92
CA PRO A 234 14.53 -5.63 -14.94
C PRO A 234 15.91 -6.28 -14.77
N GLY A 235 15.95 -7.61 -14.83
CA GLY A 235 17.19 -8.37 -14.66
C GLY A 235 17.56 -8.68 -13.20
N SER A 236 16.82 -8.16 -12.21
CA SER A 236 17.04 -8.59 -10.82
C SER A 236 16.50 -10.02 -10.60
N PRO A 237 17.23 -10.89 -9.88
CA PRO A 237 16.77 -12.23 -9.60
C PRO A 237 15.42 -12.23 -8.89
N GLY A 238 14.45 -12.98 -9.44
CA GLY A 238 13.09 -13.10 -8.90
C GLY A 238 12.21 -11.86 -9.09
N ALA A 239 12.58 -10.90 -9.95
CA ALA A 239 11.72 -9.81 -10.35
C ALA A 239 10.55 -10.33 -11.22
N LEU A 240 9.36 -9.75 -11.00
CA LEU A 240 8.20 -10.04 -11.81
C LEU A 240 8.30 -9.34 -13.18
N PRO A 241 7.74 -9.93 -14.26
CA PRO A 241 7.73 -9.29 -15.57
C PRO A 241 6.85 -8.02 -15.54
N ILE A 242 7.41 -6.90 -16.00
CA ILE A 242 6.77 -5.57 -15.99
C ILE A 242 6.49 -5.03 -17.40
N TRP A 243 6.53 -5.89 -18.41
CA TRP A 243 6.38 -5.47 -19.81
C TRP A 243 5.10 -4.69 -20.09
N PRO A 244 3.91 -5.09 -19.58
CA PRO A 244 2.69 -4.32 -19.77
C PRO A 244 2.79 -2.89 -19.21
N GLN A 245 3.29 -2.76 -17.98
CA GLN A 245 3.45 -1.47 -17.31
C GLN A 245 4.47 -0.57 -18.03
N LEU A 246 5.55 -1.16 -18.53
CA LEU A 246 6.57 -0.44 -19.28
C LEU A 246 6.02 0.10 -20.61
N ILE A 247 5.27 -0.73 -21.35
CA ILE A 247 4.64 -0.31 -22.62
C ILE A 247 3.62 0.80 -22.37
N GLU A 248 2.79 0.66 -21.35
CA GLU A 248 1.78 1.66 -20.99
C GLU A 248 2.43 2.98 -20.54
N MET A 249 3.49 2.92 -19.75
CA MET A 249 4.30 4.07 -19.35
C MET A 249 4.85 4.83 -20.57
N LEU A 250 5.45 4.11 -21.51
CA LEU A 250 5.96 4.72 -22.75
C LEU A 250 4.84 5.32 -23.58
N GLY A 251 3.69 4.66 -23.68
CA GLY A 251 2.48 5.19 -24.31
C GLY A 251 2.02 6.52 -23.69
N LEU A 252 2.05 6.60 -22.36
CA LEU A 252 1.71 7.84 -21.63
C LEU A 252 2.74 8.96 -21.88
N TRP A 253 4.04 8.65 -21.94
CA TRP A 253 5.06 9.63 -22.32
C TRP A 253 4.83 10.20 -23.74
N VAL A 254 4.48 9.34 -24.70
CA VAL A 254 4.12 9.76 -26.05
C VAL A 254 2.90 10.68 -26.04
N LEU A 255 1.84 10.33 -25.30
CA LEU A 255 0.64 11.15 -25.14
C LEU A 255 0.93 12.52 -24.51
N ALA A 256 1.81 12.56 -23.50
CA ALA A 256 2.25 13.79 -22.85
C ALA A 256 3.04 14.70 -23.83
N ALA A 257 3.94 14.10 -24.59
CA ALA A 257 4.76 14.83 -25.58
C ALA A 257 3.90 15.43 -26.71
N LEU A 258 2.94 14.66 -27.23
CA LEU A 258 2.06 15.07 -28.31
C LEU A 258 0.94 16.02 -27.89
N ALA A 259 0.77 16.29 -26.58
CA ALA A 259 -0.36 17.06 -26.04
C ALA A 259 -1.71 16.62 -26.65
N ALA A 260 -1.96 15.30 -26.65
CA ALA A 260 -3.04 14.64 -27.40
C ALA A 260 -4.45 15.18 -27.12
N GLY A 261 -4.68 15.88 -26.02
CA GLY A 261 -5.93 16.55 -25.68
C GLY A 261 -6.26 17.76 -26.58
N ASN A 262 -5.22 18.42 -27.08
CA ASN A 262 -5.38 19.60 -27.93
C ASN A 262 -5.98 19.27 -29.31
N TYR A 263 -5.94 18.02 -29.76
CA TYR A 263 -6.48 17.57 -31.03
C TYR A 263 -7.90 17.03 -30.92
N ALA A 264 -8.26 16.44 -29.77
CA ALA A 264 -9.59 15.90 -29.55
C ALA A 264 -9.80 15.64 -28.07
N GLY A 265 -10.70 16.35 -27.43
CA GLY A 265 -11.02 16.27 -26.01
C GLY A 265 -11.49 17.61 -25.45
N LEU A 266 -11.73 17.69 -24.16
CA LEU A 266 -12.13 18.94 -23.53
C LEU A 266 -11.02 20.00 -23.58
N ASP A 267 -9.74 19.60 -23.60
CA ASP A 267 -8.60 20.51 -23.80
C ASP A 267 -8.70 21.27 -25.13
N PHE A 268 -9.19 20.60 -26.16
CA PHE A 268 -9.44 21.25 -27.49
C PHE A 268 -10.47 22.37 -27.38
N LEU A 269 -11.59 22.15 -26.66
CA LEU A 269 -12.63 23.14 -26.46
C LEU A 269 -12.12 24.38 -25.71
N ILE A 270 -11.31 24.11 -24.64
CA ILE A 270 -10.67 25.18 -23.86
C ILE A 270 -9.69 25.96 -24.72
N HIS A 271 -8.88 25.28 -25.53
CA HIS A 271 -7.92 25.93 -26.45
C HIS A 271 -8.62 26.76 -27.51
N ALA A 272 -9.65 26.20 -28.15
CA ALA A 272 -10.46 26.92 -29.17
C ALA A 272 -11.19 28.13 -28.59
N GLY A 273 -11.70 28.02 -27.35
CA GLY A 273 -12.31 29.13 -26.62
C GLY A 273 -11.31 30.27 -26.34
N ARG A 274 -10.10 29.93 -25.90
CA ARG A 274 -9.02 30.93 -25.66
C ARG A 274 -8.60 31.65 -26.94
N MET A 275 -8.51 30.94 -28.09
CA MET A 275 -8.16 31.53 -29.37
C MET A 275 -9.23 32.51 -29.88
N ARG A 276 -10.52 32.28 -29.51
CA ARG A 276 -11.62 33.21 -29.87
C ARG A 276 -11.64 34.45 -28.97
N CYS A 277 -11.31 34.32 -27.69
CA CYS A 277 -11.33 35.42 -26.72
C CYS A 277 -10.08 36.32 -26.76
N CYS A 278 -8.91 35.78 -27.15
CA CYS A 278 -7.64 36.50 -27.21
C CYS A 278 -6.91 36.09 -28.51
N PRO A 279 -7.26 36.69 -29.67
CA PRO A 279 -6.53 36.42 -30.91
C PRO A 279 -5.05 36.80 -30.74
N PRO A 280 -4.10 36.02 -31.24
CA PRO A 280 -2.68 36.35 -31.16
C PRO A 280 -2.45 37.68 -31.87
N GLN A 281 -1.82 38.65 -31.18
CA GLN A 281 -1.36 39.86 -31.77
C GLN A 281 -0.42 39.52 -32.94
N GLN A 282 -0.80 39.82 -34.16
CA GLN A 282 0.12 39.78 -35.29
C GLN A 282 1.26 40.73 -34.98
N LYS A 283 2.47 40.20 -34.77
CA LYS A 283 3.68 41.02 -34.81
C LYS A 283 3.72 41.69 -36.18
N ALA A 284 3.46 42.98 -36.20
CA ALA A 284 3.71 43.77 -37.37
C ALA A 284 5.18 43.62 -37.77
N SER A 285 5.43 43.00 -38.91
CA SER A 285 6.73 43.00 -39.52
C SER A 285 7.02 44.46 -39.94
N SER A 286 7.84 45.14 -39.14
CA SER A 286 8.48 46.39 -39.57
C SER A 286 9.51 46.03 -40.63
N GLU A 287 9.22 46.40 -41.87
CA GLU A 287 10.19 46.58 -42.92
C GLU A 287 11.29 47.55 -42.53
#